data_114cde1d7023e5aefb7ee0004117f9d9
#
_entry.id   114cde1d7023e5aefb7ee0004117f9d9
#
_cell.length_a   1.000
_cell.length_b   1.000
_cell.length_c   1.000
_cell.angle_alpha   90.00
_cell.angle_beta   90.00
_cell.angle_gamma   90.00
#
_symmetry.space_group_name_H-M   'P 1'
#
loop_
_entity.id
_entity.type
_entity.pdbx_description
1 polymer ?
#
loop_
_entity_poly.entity_id
_entity_poly.type
_entity_poly.pdbx_seq_one_letter_code
_entity_poly.pdbx_strand_id
1 'polypeptide(L)'
;MCCGIKVKYVEDTPATKAEGGTFTPQDYRIKLVSAIAVDSYSTKHVSSVENMEMEAIPETAPIVTLESTDNYGQTYKPWMYGAEMLVLPISWKMENKEEMLKQHTMELVYIEDESNESSTELVFYLRHNKGTDTKTDVFAVRNKAYDVKKIMSDFKEKHGSYPTTIRIKAKIDMD
;
A
#
# COMPACT_ATOMS: atom_id res chain seq x y z
N MET A 1 15.47 6.47 2.21
CA MET A 1 14.58 5.39 2.71
C MET A 1 13.60 6.05 3.67
N CYS A 2 12.36 6.32 3.23
CA CYS A 2 11.32 6.87 4.10
C CYS A 2 10.57 5.72 4.75
N CYS A 3 10.75 5.51 6.05
CA CYS A 3 9.93 4.56 6.80
C CYS A 3 8.64 5.25 7.20
N GLY A 4 7.52 4.83 6.64
CA GLY A 4 6.20 5.19 7.15
C GLY A 4 5.93 4.43 8.45
N ILE A 5 5.48 5.12 9.48
CA ILE A 5 5.09 4.51 10.75
C ILE A 5 3.60 4.71 10.94
N LYS A 6 2.85 3.60 11.05
CA LYS A 6 1.47 3.65 11.53
C LYS A 6 1.48 3.63 13.04
N VAL A 7 0.96 4.70 13.65
CA VAL A 7 0.91 4.85 15.10
C VAL A 7 -0.51 4.65 15.59
N LYS A 8 -0.70 3.73 16.53
CA LYS A 8 -1.94 3.61 17.30
C LYS A 8 -1.71 4.29 18.65
N TYR A 9 -2.54 5.22 18.99
CA TYR A 9 -2.44 5.98 20.25
C TYR A 9 -3.74 5.90 21.04
N VAL A 10 -3.63 6.12 22.34
CA VAL A 10 -4.75 6.30 23.26
C VAL A 10 -4.59 7.67 23.89
N GLU A 11 -5.63 8.45 23.92
CA GLU A 11 -5.63 9.74 24.61
C GLU A 11 -5.57 9.51 26.12
N ASP A 12 -4.55 10.07 26.75
CA ASP A 12 -4.29 9.85 28.20
C ASP A 12 -4.99 10.91 29.08
N THR A 13 -5.52 11.95 28.45
CA THR A 13 -6.23 13.03 29.17
C THR A 13 -7.50 13.43 28.41
N PRO A 14 -8.67 13.34 29.01
CA PRO A 14 -9.90 13.78 28.36
C PRO A 14 -9.85 15.29 28.09
N ALA A 15 -10.28 15.67 26.88
CA ALA A 15 -10.41 17.07 26.51
C ALA A 15 -11.45 17.76 27.43
N THR A 16 -11.03 18.67 28.27
CA THR A 16 -11.93 19.53 29.03
C THR A 16 -12.41 20.67 28.14
N LYS A 17 -13.71 20.69 27.84
CA LYS A 17 -14.34 21.78 27.13
C LYS A 17 -14.47 22.97 28.08
N ALA A 18 -13.82 24.08 27.76
CA ALA A 18 -14.00 25.31 28.51
C ALA A 18 -15.44 25.85 28.29
N GLU A 19 -16.15 26.13 29.36
CA GLU A 19 -17.43 26.83 29.29
C GLU A 19 -17.18 28.23 28.69
N GLY A 20 -17.73 28.48 27.51
CA GLY A 20 -17.62 29.78 26.87
C GLY A 20 -17.17 29.80 25.40
N GLY A 21 -16.92 28.64 24.81
CA GLY A 21 -16.74 28.51 23.34
C GLY A 21 -15.41 28.99 22.76
N THR A 22 -14.45 29.38 23.58
CA THR A 22 -13.09 29.70 23.12
C THR A 22 -12.22 28.45 23.15
N PHE A 23 -11.73 28.01 22.00
CA PHE A 23 -10.74 26.93 21.92
C PHE A 23 -9.42 27.41 22.52
N THR A 24 -9.04 26.88 23.66
CA THR A 24 -7.68 27.03 24.18
C THR A 24 -6.87 25.84 23.64
N PRO A 25 -5.69 26.07 23.03
CA PRO A 25 -4.82 24.97 22.64
C PRO A 25 -4.47 24.15 23.88
N GLN A 26 -4.75 22.86 23.83
CA GLN A 26 -4.41 21.93 24.92
C GLN A 26 -3.29 21.00 24.44
N ASP A 27 -2.34 20.76 25.31
CA ASP A 27 -1.31 19.75 25.10
C ASP A 27 -1.92 18.39 25.37
N TYR A 28 -1.93 17.51 24.33
CA TYR A 28 -2.39 16.15 24.45
C TYR A 28 -1.19 15.25 24.77
N ARG A 29 -1.28 14.44 25.81
CA ARG A 29 -0.36 13.34 26.03
C ARG A 29 -0.88 12.11 25.30
N ILE A 30 -0.09 11.61 24.36
CA ILE A 30 -0.40 10.39 23.63
C ILE A 30 0.56 9.29 24.04
N LYS A 31 0.06 8.05 24.14
CA LYS A 31 0.85 6.86 24.37
C LYS A 31 0.93 6.05 23.09
N LEU A 32 2.14 5.79 22.58
CA LEU A 32 2.34 4.87 21.48
C LEU A 32 1.98 3.46 21.93
N VAL A 33 0.95 2.87 21.32
CA VAL A 33 0.48 1.50 21.63
C VAL A 33 1.09 0.51 20.64
N SER A 34 1.20 0.86 19.38
CA SER A 34 1.83 0.02 18.35
C SER A 34 2.40 0.84 17.22
N ALA A 35 3.42 0.31 16.56
CA ALA A 35 3.97 0.87 15.32
C ALA A 35 4.22 -0.28 14.34
N ILE A 36 3.94 -0.04 13.07
CA ILE A 36 4.21 -0.98 11.97
C ILE A 36 5.23 -0.31 11.05
N ALA A 37 6.40 -0.96 10.89
CA ALA A 37 7.37 -0.54 9.89
C ALA A 37 6.85 -0.90 8.49
N VAL A 38 7.00 0.02 7.55
CA VAL A 38 6.55 -0.16 6.17
C VAL A 38 7.70 0.23 5.24
N ASP A 39 8.09 -0.69 4.35
CA ASP A 39 9.04 -0.37 3.28
C ASP A 39 8.38 0.53 2.24
N SER A 40 9.08 1.59 1.84
CA SER A 40 8.57 2.57 0.87
C SER A 40 9.21 2.37 -0.50
N TYR A 41 8.39 2.37 -1.54
CA TYR A 41 8.75 2.15 -2.93
C TYR A 41 8.17 3.23 -3.83
N SER A 42 8.83 3.49 -4.96
CA SER A 42 8.25 4.32 -6.04
C SER A 42 7.25 3.50 -6.83
N THR A 43 6.20 4.14 -7.33
CA THR A 43 5.30 3.56 -8.32
C THR A 43 5.94 3.65 -9.70
N LYS A 44 5.90 2.55 -10.46
CA LYS A 44 6.44 2.48 -11.82
C LYS A 44 5.40 3.00 -12.82
N HIS A 45 5.80 3.98 -13.63
CA HIS A 45 5.02 4.39 -14.80
C HIS A 45 5.37 3.52 -15.99
N VAL A 46 4.36 3.01 -16.68
CA VAL A 46 4.47 2.21 -17.88
C VAL A 46 3.63 2.86 -18.98
N SER A 47 4.12 2.86 -20.21
CA SER A 47 3.53 3.60 -21.30
C SER A 47 2.19 3.01 -21.80
N SER A 48 2.04 1.69 -21.78
CA SER A 48 0.81 0.99 -22.14
C SER A 48 0.75 -0.41 -21.54
N VAL A 49 -0.43 -1.05 -21.63
CA VAL A 49 -0.60 -2.45 -21.18
C VAL A 49 0.30 -3.41 -21.97
N GLU A 50 0.43 -3.20 -23.27
CA GLU A 50 1.27 -4.03 -24.15
C GLU A 50 2.75 -3.95 -23.78
N ASN A 51 3.19 -2.80 -23.29
CA ASN A 51 4.58 -2.57 -22.90
C ASN A 51 4.92 -2.99 -21.46
N MET A 52 3.94 -3.41 -20.71
CA MET A 52 4.12 -3.76 -19.28
C MET A 52 5.18 -4.85 -19.05
N GLU A 53 5.27 -5.86 -19.93
CA GLU A 53 6.26 -6.93 -19.83
C GLU A 53 7.70 -6.47 -20.09
N MET A 54 7.88 -5.36 -20.83
CA MET A 54 9.21 -4.80 -21.13
C MET A 54 9.62 -3.71 -20.14
N GLU A 55 8.68 -2.93 -19.65
CA GLU A 55 8.94 -1.73 -18.85
C GLU A 55 8.87 -1.96 -17.33
N ALA A 56 8.13 -2.97 -16.88
CA ALA A 56 7.98 -3.34 -15.48
C ALA A 56 8.71 -4.66 -15.15
N ILE A 57 8.77 -5.01 -13.85
CA ILE A 57 9.33 -6.31 -13.46
C ILE A 57 8.50 -7.46 -14.06
N PRO A 58 9.13 -8.60 -14.43
CA PRO A 58 8.38 -9.77 -14.92
C PRO A 58 7.46 -10.31 -13.81
N GLU A 59 6.23 -10.64 -14.19
CA GLU A 59 5.28 -11.27 -13.28
C GLU A 59 5.46 -12.78 -13.29
N THR A 60 6.24 -13.31 -12.34
CA THR A 60 6.61 -14.74 -12.29
C THR A 60 5.85 -15.55 -11.24
N ALA A 61 5.12 -14.89 -10.34
CA ALA A 61 4.33 -15.56 -9.32
C ALA A 61 3.04 -14.78 -8.96
N PRO A 62 1.99 -15.47 -8.50
CA PRO A 62 0.83 -14.81 -7.92
C PRO A 62 1.13 -14.30 -6.50
N ILE A 63 0.29 -13.40 -6.01
CA ILE A 63 0.11 -13.14 -4.58
C ILE A 63 -1.04 -13.99 -4.04
N VAL A 64 -1.16 -14.11 -2.72
CA VAL A 64 -2.29 -14.83 -2.10
C VAL A 64 -3.41 -13.88 -1.76
N THR A 65 -3.10 -12.76 -1.11
CA THR A 65 -4.09 -11.75 -0.74
C THR A 65 -3.45 -10.39 -0.50
N LEU A 66 -4.27 -9.35 -0.55
CA LEU A 66 -3.95 -7.99 -0.12
C LEU A 66 -4.49 -7.70 1.29
N GLU A 67 -4.52 -8.71 2.15
CA GLU A 67 -4.92 -8.59 3.54
C GLU A 67 -3.85 -9.19 4.45
N SER A 68 -3.71 -8.64 5.64
CA SER A 68 -2.88 -9.23 6.69
C SER A 68 -3.59 -9.15 8.04
N THR A 69 -3.40 -10.16 8.86
CA THR A 69 -3.93 -10.17 10.23
C THR A 69 -2.76 -10.20 11.22
N ASP A 70 -2.77 -9.31 12.18
CA ASP A 70 -1.74 -9.29 13.23
C ASP A 70 -2.01 -10.34 14.32
N ASN A 71 -1.08 -10.47 15.27
CA ASN A 71 -1.18 -11.40 16.38
C ASN A 71 -2.34 -11.10 17.37
N TYR A 72 -2.99 -9.96 17.21
CA TYR A 72 -4.17 -9.54 18.01
C TYR A 72 -5.49 -9.75 17.25
N GLY A 73 -5.44 -10.37 16.06
CA GLY A 73 -6.62 -10.64 15.23
C GLY A 73 -7.11 -9.41 14.43
N GLN A 74 -6.35 -8.31 14.42
CA GLN A 74 -6.69 -7.13 13.63
C GLN A 74 -6.32 -7.37 12.15
N THR A 75 -7.31 -7.31 11.27
CA THR A 75 -7.10 -7.41 9.82
C THR A 75 -6.85 -6.04 9.21
N TYR A 76 -5.79 -5.95 8.42
CA TYR A 76 -5.41 -4.79 7.62
C TYR A 76 -5.72 -5.06 6.16
N LYS A 77 -6.36 -4.09 5.50
CA LYS A 77 -6.64 -4.07 4.06
C LYS A 77 -5.82 -2.95 3.42
N PRO A 78 -5.74 -2.85 2.09
CA PRO A 78 -5.14 -1.69 1.44
C PRO A 78 -5.66 -0.37 2.01
N TRP A 79 -4.77 0.57 2.27
CA TRP A 79 -5.18 1.89 2.78
C TRP A 79 -4.30 3.01 2.22
N MET A 80 -4.85 4.21 2.21
CA MET A 80 -4.12 5.42 1.88
C MET A 80 -3.60 6.10 3.15
N TYR A 81 -2.36 6.57 3.10
CA TYR A 81 -1.82 7.52 4.06
C TYR A 81 -1.77 8.90 3.41
N GLY A 82 -2.74 9.75 3.73
CA GLY A 82 -3.00 10.97 2.97
C GLY A 82 -3.33 10.67 1.51
N ALA A 83 -3.00 11.60 0.61
CA ALA A 83 -3.07 11.40 -0.83
C ALA A 83 -1.70 11.05 -1.44
N GLU A 84 -0.75 10.58 -0.64
CA GLU A 84 0.64 10.44 -1.05
C GLU A 84 1.10 8.98 -1.11
N MET A 85 0.67 8.15 -0.16
CA MET A 85 1.16 6.78 -0.05
C MET A 85 0.00 5.78 -0.07
N LEU A 86 0.07 4.80 -0.96
CA LEU A 86 -0.80 3.63 -0.97
C LEU A 86 -0.08 2.48 -0.26
N VAL A 87 -0.64 1.99 0.83
CA VAL A 87 -0.06 0.89 1.60
C VAL A 87 -0.82 -0.40 1.33
N LEU A 88 -0.08 -1.42 0.92
CA LEU A 88 -0.59 -2.73 0.59
C LEU A 88 -0.04 -3.78 1.56
N PRO A 89 -0.89 -4.45 2.35
CA PRO A 89 -0.53 -5.66 3.05
C PRO A 89 -0.55 -6.83 2.07
N ILE A 90 0.62 -7.28 1.64
CA ILE A 90 0.75 -8.29 0.60
C ILE A 90 1.16 -9.61 1.22
N SER A 91 0.44 -10.68 0.89
CA SER A 91 0.76 -12.06 1.27
C SER A 91 1.09 -12.89 0.02
N TRP A 92 2.13 -13.72 0.12
CA TRP A 92 2.53 -14.64 -0.95
C TRP A 92 3.11 -15.93 -0.38
N LYS A 93 3.25 -16.96 -1.22
CA LYS A 93 3.90 -18.22 -0.87
C LYS A 93 5.39 -18.18 -1.27
N MET A 94 6.25 -18.79 -0.44
CA MET A 94 7.70 -18.84 -0.70
C MET A 94 8.37 -20.05 0.00
N GLU A 95 9.61 -20.36 -0.38
CA GLU A 95 10.46 -21.30 0.38
C GLU A 95 10.73 -20.75 1.79
N ASN A 96 10.71 -21.60 2.80
CA ASN A 96 10.98 -21.22 4.18
C ASN A 96 12.47 -20.94 4.42
N LYS A 97 12.98 -19.89 3.77
CA LYS A 97 14.36 -19.39 3.93
C LYS A 97 14.37 -17.87 3.86
N GLU A 98 15.13 -17.25 4.76
CA GLU A 98 15.22 -15.78 4.85
C GLU A 98 15.76 -15.12 3.57
N GLU A 99 16.74 -15.79 2.91
CA GLU A 99 17.28 -15.30 1.65
C GLU A 99 16.24 -15.23 0.53
N MET A 100 15.23 -16.13 0.52
CA MET A 100 14.17 -16.12 -0.48
C MET A 100 13.26 -14.89 -0.31
N LEU A 101 13.05 -14.45 0.93
CA LEU A 101 12.26 -13.24 1.19
C LEU A 101 12.81 -12.00 0.46
N LYS A 102 14.13 -11.90 0.31
CA LYS A 102 14.80 -10.79 -0.38
C LYS A 102 14.73 -10.88 -1.90
N GLN A 103 14.51 -12.08 -2.44
CA GLN A 103 14.37 -12.29 -3.88
C GLN A 103 12.99 -11.93 -4.41
N HIS A 104 11.96 -12.01 -3.54
CA HIS A 104 10.62 -11.62 -3.92
C HIS A 104 10.51 -10.10 -4.02
N THR A 105 10.36 -9.61 -5.22
CA THR A 105 10.16 -8.20 -5.50
C THR A 105 8.72 -7.94 -5.93
N MET A 106 8.19 -6.78 -5.52
CA MET A 106 6.83 -6.37 -5.88
C MET A 106 6.86 -4.94 -6.35
N GLU A 107 6.25 -4.69 -7.48
CA GLU A 107 6.20 -3.39 -8.13
C GLU A 107 4.74 -2.99 -8.35
N LEU A 108 4.40 -1.78 -7.93
CA LEU A 108 3.13 -1.16 -8.27
C LEU A 108 3.31 -0.39 -9.57
N VAL A 109 2.50 -0.72 -10.57
CA VAL A 109 2.56 -0.14 -11.91
C VAL A 109 1.34 0.72 -12.14
N TYR A 110 1.55 1.89 -12.73
CA TYR A 110 0.54 2.82 -13.19
C TYR A 110 0.63 2.97 -14.71
N ILE A 111 -0.52 2.85 -15.38
CA ILE A 111 -0.66 3.05 -16.83
C ILE A 111 -1.66 4.20 -17.02
N GLU A 112 -1.18 5.28 -17.57
CA GLU A 112 -1.95 6.52 -17.68
C GLU A 112 -3.20 6.34 -18.53
N ASP A 113 -3.10 5.71 -19.69
CA ASP A 113 -4.20 5.55 -20.64
C ASP A 113 -5.37 4.77 -20.05
N GLU A 114 -5.12 3.69 -19.28
CA GLU A 114 -6.18 2.92 -18.63
C GLU A 114 -6.90 3.68 -17.52
N SER A 115 -6.17 4.49 -16.76
CA SER A 115 -6.73 5.28 -15.66
C SER A 115 -7.48 6.51 -16.15
N ASN A 116 -7.32 6.88 -17.41
CA ASN A 116 -7.95 8.05 -17.99
C ASN A 116 -9.39 7.83 -18.45
N GLU A 117 -9.85 6.59 -18.51
CA GLU A 117 -11.22 6.26 -18.93
C GLU A 117 -12.29 6.62 -17.89
N SER A 118 -11.90 6.75 -16.61
CA SER A 118 -12.81 7.07 -15.52
C SER A 118 -12.41 8.35 -14.79
N SER A 119 -13.38 9.22 -14.56
CA SER A 119 -13.19 10.42 -13.72
C SER A 119 -13.25 10.14 -12.20
N THR A 120 -13.51 8.90 -11.80
CA THR A 120 -13.72 8.52 -10.40
C THR A 120 -12.86 7.34 -9.94
N GLU A 121 -12.28 6.58 -10.86
CA GLU A 121 -11.49 5.39 -10.55
C GLU A 121 -10.06 5.52 -11.04
N LEU A 122 -9.10 5.17 -10.18
CA LEU A 122 -7.69 5.07 -10.49
C LEU A 122 -7.26 3.60 -10.44
N VAL A 123 -6.58 3.12 -11.49
CA VAL A 123 -6.20 1.71 -11.64
C VAL A 123 -4.70 1.53 -11.49
N PHE A 124 -4.30 0.57 -10.68
CA PHE A 124 -2.91 0.12 -10.55
C PHE A 124 -2.80 -1.38 -10.82
N TYR A 125 -1.62 -1.82 -11.25
CA TYR A 125 -1.24 -3.21 -11.37
C TYR A 125 -0.17 -3.53 -10.33
N LEU A 126 -0.39 -4.58 -9.53
CA LEU A 126 0.64 -5.09 -8.63
C LEU A 126 1.27 -6.31 -9.27
N ARG A 127 2.56 -6.21 -9.59
CA ARG A 127 3.35 -7.30 -10.18
C ARG A 127 4.23 -7.94 -9.12
N HIS A 128 4.36 -9.25 -9.18
CA HIS A 128 5.17 -10.03 -8.26
C HIS A 128 6.19 -10.89 -9.01
N ASN A 129 7.47 -10.66 -8.73
CA ASN A 129 8.56 -11.48 -9.22
C ASN A 129 9.17 -12.25 -8.05
N LYS A 130 9.17 -13.58 -8.14
CA LYS A 130 9.71 -14.48 -7.11
C LYS A 130 11.20 -14.74 -7.22
N GLY A 131 11.89 -14.14 -8.20
CA GLY A 131 13.29 -14.41 -8.46
C GLY A 131 13.52 -15.88 -8.80
N THR A 132 14.46 -16.53 -8.09
CA THR A 132 14.79 -17.95 -8.27
C THR A 132 14.03 -18.90 -7.35
N ASP A 133 13.09 -18.38 -6.53
CA ASP A 133 12.30 -19.23 -5.64
C ASP A 133 11.36 -20.14 -6.43
N THR A 134 11.42 -21.45 -6.14
CA THR A 134 10.62 -22.49 -6.80
C THR A 134 9.64 -23.18 -5.85
N LYS A 135 9.66 -22.83 -4.56
CA LYS A 135 8.86 -23.49 -3.53
C LYS A 135 7.77 -22.60 -2.96
N THR A 136 6.82 -23.23 -2.31
CA THR A 136 5.62 -22.58 -1.73
C THR A 136 5.35 -23.10 -0.32
N ASP A 137 6.43 -23.28 0.47
CA ASP A 137 6.37 -23.96 1.77
C ASP A 137 5.65 -23.17 2.85
N VAL A 138 5.79 -21.84 2.82
CA VAL A 138 5.25 -20.94 3.84
C VAL A 138 4.63 -19.68 3.25
N PHE A 139 3.76 -19.06 4.03
CA PHE A 139 3.24 -17.73 3.73
C PHE A 139 4.18 -16.65 4.28
N ALA A 140 4.52 -15.70 3.44
CA ALA A 140 5.14 -14.45 3.85
C ALA A 140 4.12 -13.31 3.76
N VAL A 141 4.22 -12.35 4.67
CA VAL A 141 3.38 -11.14 4.69
C VAL A 141 4.26 -9.93 4.90
N ARG A 142 4.07 -8.89 4.10
CA ARG A 142 4.74 -7.59 4.28
C ARG A 142 3.79 -6.45 3.92
N ASN A 143 3.89 -5.38 4.70
CA ASN A 143 3.27 -4.12 4.35
C ASN A 143 4.24 -3.33 3.47
N LYS A 144 3.83 -2.99 2.25
CA LYS A 144 4.61 -2.18 1.31
C LYS A 144 3.86 -0.89 1.02
N ALA A 145 4.55 0.25 1.14
CA ALA A 145 4.01 1.56 0.82
C ALA A 145 4.55 2.03 -0.53
N TYR A 146 3.68 2.49 -1.39
CA TYR A 146 4.03 3.01 -2.72
C TYR A 146 3.73 4.49 -2.78
N ASP A 147 4.70 5.27 -3.25
CA ASP A 147 4.52 6.69 -3.50
C ASP A 147 3.60 6.86 -4.73
N VAL A 148 2.42 7.42 -4.50
CA VAL A 148 1.41 7.71 -5.52
C VAL A 148 1.08 9.20 -5.58
N LYS A 149 1.83 10.05 -4.88
CA LYS A 149 1.58 11.49 -4.73
C LYS A 149 1.38 12.19 -6.06
N LYS A 150 2.31 11.99 -7.00
CA LYS A 150 2.24 12.63 -8.31
C LYS A 150 1.01 12.16 -9.07
N ILE A 151 0.75 10.86 -9.11
CA ILE A 151 -0.39 10.26 -9.82
C ILE A 151 -1.72 10.80 -9.26
N MET A 152 -1.85 10.86 -7.94
CA MET A 152 -3.04 11.41 -7.28
C MET A 152 -3.23 12.90 -7.57
N SER A 153 -2.15 13.67 -7.65
CA SER A 153 -2.19 15.10 -7.98
C SER A 153 -2.58 15.33 -9.43
N ASP A 154 -1.98 14.57 -10.36
CA ASP A 154 -2.28 14.64 -11.80
C ASP A 154 -3.75 14.26 -12.06
N PHE A 155 -4.25 13.21 -11.39
CA PHE A 155 -5.65 12.82 -11.46
C PHE A 155 -6.59 13.94 -11.00
N LYS A 156 -6.27 14.55 -9.83
CA LYS A 156 -7.06 15.68 -9.31
C LYS A 156 -7.04 16.89 -10.24
N GLU A 157 -5.89 17.21 -10.83
CA GLU A 157 -5.76 18.32 -11.78
C GLU A 157 -6.63 18.07 -13.02
N LYS A 158 -6.62 16.84 -13.54
CA LYS A 158 -7.37 16.45 -14.75
C LYS A 158 -8.88 16.38 -14.51
N HIS A 159 -9.33 15.84 -13.39
CA HIS A 159 -10.74 15.53 -13.11
C HIS A 159 -11.41 16.47 -12.09
N GLY A 160 -10.66 17.43 -11.51
CA GLY A 160 -11.16 18.39 -10.53
C GLY A 160 -11.28 17.85 -9.10
N SER A 161 -11.13 16.53 -8.89
CA SER A 161 -11.21 15.86 -7.58
C SER A 161 -10.29 14.65 -7.51
N TYR A 162 -9.97 14.19 -6.31
CA TYR A 162 -9.31 12.91 -6.11
C TYR A 162 -10.21 11.74 -6.53
N PRO A 163 -9.64 10.58 -6.92
CA PRO A 163 -10.43 9.40 -7.22
C PRO A 163 -11.19 8.94 -5.97
N THR A 164 -12.42 8.49 -6.16
CA THR A 164 -13.23 7.89 -5.09
C THR A 164 -12.94 6.40 -4.92
N THR A 165 -12.37 5.79 -5.95
CA THR A 165 -12.02 4.37 -5.98
C THR A 165 -10.59 4.19 -6.47
N ILE A 166 -9.83 3.34 -5.78
CA ILE A 166 -8.55 2.84 -6.25
C ILE A 166 -8.72 1.35 -6.49
N ARG A 167 -8.53 0.91 -7.72
CA ARG A 167 -8.55 -0.50 -8.11
C ARG A 167 -7.13 -1.02 -8.25
N ILE A 168 -6.85 -2.16 -7.63
CA ILE A 168 -5.56 -2.85 -7.75
C ILE A 168 -5.80 -4.17 -8.48
N LYS A 169 -5.21 -4.31 -9.65
CA LYS A 169 -5.19 -5.55 -10.41
C LYS A 169 -3.93 -6.33 -10.06
N ALA A 170 -4.07 -7.60 -9.70
CA ALA A 170 -2.95 -8.48 -9.36
C ALA A 170 -3.27 -9.91 -9.77
N LYS A 171 -2.24 -10.70 -10.03
CA LYS A 171 -2.40 -12.15 -10.19
C LYS A 171 -2.56 -12.77 -8.81
N ILE A 172 -3.69 -13.43 -8.58
CA ILE A 172 -4.04 -14.04 -7.30
C ILE A 172 -3.92 -15.57 -7.42
N ASP A 173 -3.33 -16.19 -6.40
CA ASP A 173 -3.36 -17.64 -6.18
C ASP A 173 -4.74 -17.99 -5.58
N MET A 174 -5.51 -18.79 -6.30
CA MET A 174 -6.89 -19.17 -5.89
C MET A 174 -6.96 -20.59 -5.35
N ASP A 175 -5.81 -21.26 -5.10
CA ASP A 175 -5.73 -22.61 -4.58
C ASP A 175 -5.59 -22.65 -3.04
#